data_2821bca584d82ccf2b743c77199ba2db
#
_entry.id   2821bca584d82ccf2b743c77199ba2db
#
_cell.length_a   1.000
_cell.length_b   1.000
_cell.length_c   1.000
_cell.angle_alpha   90.00
_cell.angle_beta   90.00
_cell.angle_gamma   90.00
#
_symmetry.space_group_name_H-M   'P 1'
#
loop_
_entity.id
_entity.type
_entity.pdbx_description
1 polymer ?
#
loop_
_entity_poly.entity_id
_entity_poly.type
_entity_poly.pdbx_seq_one_letter_code
_entity_poly.pdbx_strand_id
1 'polypeptide(L)'
;MKQLEIIEPLKEILAANSQIQTAFLYGSVARKMATANSDVDIATVITSDFDVDDLIKLIEAHFQNHLVRVGNVVLRNKIVLYFNSLPKVEISFATSIEEHARNYLGSEISLENIESSILFDHTGNALHYFQQITNNKMAIKPEEKENLIDKFLYEFESCSNAHRRSDGYQFYFFYNIALHVAIQLNHLAKGEIKFNFLPKNFIANTLTKEEQDIFYEVKGSLFLPEANKQKRKLLDFFYNSIKTLISQEKLEEIKTFCEWIYKRDFIWNFRDIGKHNSKIKEGLIFRTATMTLFQNETF
;
A
#
# COMPACT_ATOMS: atom_id res chain seq x y z
N MET A 1 3.41 -18.56 21.27
CA MET A 1 3.05 -17.22 20.74
C MET A 1 1.54 -17.07 20.89
N LYS A 2 1.05 -15.91 21.33
CA LYS A 2 -0.40 -15.64 21.51
C LYS A 2 -1.25 -15.91 20.26
N GLN A 3 -0.65 -15.82 19.06
CA GLN A 3 -1.32 -16.14 17.82
C GLN A 3 -1.78 -17.60 17.73
N LEU A 4 -1.00 -18.55 18.24
CA LEU A 4 -1.37 -19.97 18.23
C LEU A 4 -2.56 -20.25 19.14
N GLU A 5 -2.70 -19.51 20.24
CA GLU A 5 -3.83 -19.66 21.17
C GLU A 5 -5.19 -19.33 20.54
N ILE A 6 -5.19 -18.55 19.43
CA ILE A 6 -6.41 -18.19 18.73
C ILE A 6 -6.56 -18.93 17.39
N ILE A 7 -5.46 -19.31 16.74
CA ILE A 7 -5.50 -20.00 15.46
C ILE A 7 -6.13 -21.39 15.59
N GLU A 8 -5.73 -22.18 16.58
CA GLU A 8 -6.23 -23.55 16.72
C GLU A 8 -7.74 -23.59 16.98
N PRO A 9 -8.32 -22.82 17.93
CA PRO A 9 -9.77 -22.79 18.09
C PRO A 9 -10.52 -22.28 16.85
N LEU A 10 -9.99 -21.25 16.18
CA LEU A 10 -10.61 -20.75 14.93
C LEU A 10 -10.56 -21.80 13.81
N LYS A 11 -9.45 -22.52 13.69
CA LYS A 11 -9.32 -23.63 12.73
C LYS A 11 -10.41 -24.67 12.96
N GLU A 12 -10.67 -25.07 14.21
CA GLU A 12 -11.71 -26.02 14.55
C GLU A 12 -13.10 -25.51 14.18
N ILE A 13 -13.41 -24.25 14.51
CA ILE A 13 -14.71 -23.61 14.19
C ILE A 13 -14.91 -23.54 12.67
N LEU A 14 -13.88 -23.06 11.95
CA LEU A 14 -13.95 -22.92 10.50
C LEU A 14 -14.06 -24.28 9.80
N ALA A 15 -13.30 -25.28 10.23
CA ALA A 15 -13.32 -26.62 9.64
C ALA A 15 -14.63 -27.39 9.92
N ALA A 16 -15.31 -27.10 11.03
CA ALA A 16 -16.61 -27.67 11.35
C ALA A 16 -17.76 -27.07 10.51
N ASN A 17 -17.57 -25.94 9.89
CA ASN A 17 -18.55 -25.29 9.03
C ASN A 17 -18.47 -25.88 7.61
N SER A 18 -19.48 -26.66 7.21
CA SER A 18 -19.52 -27.34 5.90
C SER A 18 -19.56 -26.40 4.69
N GLN A 19 -19.87 -25.12 4.91
CA GLN A 19 -19.86 -24.09 3.86
C GLN A 19 -18.45 -23.47 3.67
N ILE A 20 -17.46 -23.83 4.50
CA ILE A 20 -16.07 -23.40 4.34
C ILE A 20 -15.26 -24.58 3.80
N GLN A 21 -14.79 -24.45 2.58
CA GLN A 21 -14.09 -25.52 1.86
C GLN A 21 -12.60 -25.58 2.21
N THR A 22 -11.98 -24.42 2.38
CA THR A 22 -10.54 -24.29 2.63
C THR A 22 -10.28 -23.08 3.49
N ALA A 23 -9.30 -23.17 4.41
CA ALA A 23 -8.78 -22.01 5.12
C ALA A 23 -7.26 -22.04 5.15
N PHE A 24 -6.64 -20.87 5.01
CA PHE A 24 -5.19 -20.73 5.07
C PHE A 24 -4.79 -19.39 5.68
N LEU A 25 -3.61 -19.37 6.30
CA LEU A 25 -3.00 -18.16 6.84
C LEU A 25 -2.36 -17.35 5.71
N TYR A 26 -2.43 -16.03 5.84
CA TYR A 26 -1.64 -15.11 5.05
C TYR A 26 -1.00 -14.05 5.95
N GLY A 27 -0.37 -13.02 5.41
CA GLY A 27 0.22 -11.97 6.22
C GLY A 27 1.49 -12.40 6.99
N SER A 28 1.74 -11.74 8.12
CA SER A 28 2.99 -11.90 8.87
C SER A 28 3.15 -13.26 9.52
N VAL A 29 2.05 -13.90 9.94
CA VAL A 29 2.07 -15.24 10.56
C VAL A 29 2.49 -16.29 9.54
N ALA A 30 1.87 -16.29 8.36
CA ALA A 30 2.21 -17.20 7.27
C ALA A 30 3.68 -17.10 6.83
N ARG A 31 4.24 -15.88 6.85
CA ARG A 31 5.64 -15.62 6.49
C ARG A 31 6.63 -15.86 7.63
N LYS A 32 6.18 -16.33 8.79
CA LYS A 32 7.03 -16.51 9.99
C LYS A 32 7.72 -15.21 10.45
N MET A 33 7.12 -14.06 10.15
CA MET A 33 7.60 -12.72 10.50
C MET A 33 6.73 -12.05 11.58
N ALA A 34 5.82 -12.81 12.20
CA ALA A 34 4.93 -12.29 13.21
C ALA A 34 5.69 -11.89 14.49
N THR A 35 5.32 -10.76 15.05
CA THR A 35 5.72 -10.28 16.38
C THR A 35 4.59 -10.54 17.36
N ALA A 36 4.82 -10.26 18.65
CA ALA A 36 3.78 -10.38 19.69
C ALA A 36 2.53 -9.51 19.42
N ASN A 37 2.68 -8.43 18.62
CA ASN A 37 1.62 -7.48 18.28
C ASN A 37 1.07 -7.69 16.85
N SER A 38 1.51 -8.73 16.16
CA SER A 38 1.02 -9.01 14.81
C SER A 38 -0.39 -9.59 14.85
N ASP A 39 -1.21 -9.12 13.93
CA ASP A 39 -2.54 -9.67 13.66
C ASP A 39 -2.46 -11.11 13.15
N VAL A 40 -3.58 -11.82 13.18
CA VAL A 40 -3.76 -13.10 12.50
C VAL A 40 -4.66 -12.87 11.30
N ASP A 41 -4.17 -13.22 10.11
CA ASP A 41 -4.88 -13.06 8.86
C ASP A 41 -5.24 -14.44 8.30
N ILE A 42 -6.54 -14.72 8.15
CA ILE A 42 -7.09 -15.98 7.64
C ILE A 42 -7.87 -15.70 6.35
N ALA A 43 -7.59 -16.46 5.32
CA ALA A 43 -8.38 -16.48 4.09
C ALA A 43 -9.18 -17.78 4.04
N THR A 44 -10.45 -17.69 3.65
CA THR A 44 -11.35 -18.83 3.54
C THR A 44 -11.99 -18.90 2.17
N VAL A 45 -12.07 -20.11 1.61
CA VAL A 45 -12.87 -20.39 0.42
C VAL A 45 -14.21 -20.92 0.87
N ILE A 46 -15.27 -20.25 0.46
CA ILE A 46 -16.65 -20.50 0.89
C ILE A 46 -17.53 -20.96 -0.26
N THR A 47 -18.61 -21.66 0.07
CA THR A 47 -19.69 -21.97 -0.87
C THR A 47 -20.57 -20.74 -1.15
N SER A 48 -21.35 -20.78 -2.21
CA SER A 48 -22.23 -19.66 -2.61
C SER A 48 -23.40 -19.39 -1.65
N ASP A 49 -23.71 -20.34 -0.81
CA ASP A 49 -24.77 -20.30 0.23
C ASP A 49 -24.22 -20.02 1.63
N PHE A 50 -22.95 -19.59 1.74
CA PHE A 50 -22.31 -19.28 3.00
C PHE A 50 -23.02 -18.12 3.73
N ASP A 51 -23.32 -18.34 5.00
CA ASP A 51 -23.89 -17.35 5.89
C ASP A 51 -22.84 -16.88 6.92
N VAL A 52 -22.43 -15.62 6.77
CA VAL A 52 -21.46 -15.00 7.66
C VAL A 52 -22.01 -14.80 9.08
N ASP A 53 -23.30 -14.55 9.23
CA ASP A 53 -23.91 -14.30 10.54
C ASP A 53 -23.95 -15.57 11.40
N ASP A 54 -24.14 -16.74 10.79
CA ASP A 54 -24.05 -18.00 11.50
C ASP A 54 -22.62 -18.32 11.96
N LEU A 55 -21.62 -18.01 11.13
CA LEU A 55 -20.22 -18.11 11.55
C LEU A 55 -19.91 -17.16 12.72
N ILE A 56 -20.39 -15.91 12.66
CA ILE A 56 -20.21 -14.94 13.73
C ILE A 56 -20.78 -15.45 15.05
N LYS A 57 -22.00 -16.00 15.05
CA LYS A 57 -22.63 -16.60 16.25
C LYS A 57 -21.77 -17.71 16.87
N LEU A 58 -21.21 -18.59 16.03
CA LEU A 58 -20.34 -19.68 16.51
C LEU A 58 -19.06 -19.13 17.16
N ILE A 59 -18.44 -18.12 16.53
CA ILE A 59 -17.25 -17.47 17.07
C ILE A 59 -17.57 -16.75 18.40
N GLU A 60 -18.67 -16.00 18.45
CA GLU A 60 -19.13 -15.31 19.67
C GLU A 60 -19.39 -16.28 20.81
N ALA A 61 -20.05 -17.40 20.53
CA ALA A 61 -20.32 -18.44 21.52
C ALA A 61 -19.04 -19.08 22.06
N HIS A 62 -18.03 -19.29 21.21
CA HIS A 62 -16.76 -19.89 21.63
C HIS A 62 -15.88 -18.92 22.43
N PHE A 63 -15.80 -17.66 21.97
CA PHE A 63 -14.89 -16.66 22.54
C PHE A 63 -15.59 -15.65 23.48
N GLN A 64 -16.79 -15.93 23.96
CA GLN A 64 -17.64 -15.02 24.74
C GLN A 64 -16.93 -14.21 25.84
N ASN A 65 -15.89 -14.77 26.47
CA ASN A 65 -15.15 -14.12 27.56
C ASN A 65 -13.96 -13.29 27.08
N HIS A 66 -13.57 -13.41 25.83
CA HIS A 66 -12.37 -12.77 25.25
C HIS A 66 -12.70 -11.84 24.11
N LEU A 67 -13.79 -12.08 23.40
CA LEU A 67 -14.20 -11.29 22.24
C LEU A 67 -14.86 -9.98 22.70
N VAL A 68 -14.32 -8.86 22.23
CA VAL A 68 -14.83 -7.50 22.52
C VAL A 68 -15.85 -7.09 21.45
N ARG A 69 -15.54 -7.39 20.18
CA ARG A 69 -16.33 -6.94 19.05
C ARG A 69 -16.07 -7.77 17.81
N VAL A 70 -17.09 -7.97 17.02
CA VAL A 70 -16.96 -8.38 15.61
C VAL A 70 -17.27 -7.19 14.73
N GLY A 71 -16.36 -6.87 13.81
CA GLY A 71 -16.55 -5.88 12.76
C GLY A 71 -16.79 -6.58 11.43
N ASN A 72 -17.89 -6.27 10.75
CA ASN A 72 -18.15 -6.76 9.39
C ASN A 72 -17.74 -5.70 8.36
N VAL A 73 -16.73 -5.99 7.55
CA VAL A 73 -16.23 -5.10 6.50
C VAL A 73 -16.74 -5.59 5.14
N VAL A 74 -18.02 -5.33 4.88
CA VAL A 74 -18.76 -5.83 3.71
C VAL A 74 -18.03 -5.54 2.39
N LEU A 75 -17.51 -4.33 2.20
CA LEU A 75 -16.80 -3.93 0.96
C LEU A 75 -15.51 -4.73 0.69
N ARG A 76 -15.01 -5.48 1.67
CA ARG A 76 -13.80 -6.29 1.56
C ARG A 76 -14.04 -7.77 1.76
N ASN A 77 -15.29 -8.18 1.86
CA ASN A 77 -15.68 -9.56 2.16
C ASN A 77 -14.89 -10.14 3.33
N LYS A 78 -14.86 -9.43 4.46
CA LYS A 78 -14.13 -9.88 5.65
C LYS A 78 -14.83 -9.52 6.95
N ILE A 79 -14.59 -10.32 7.97
CA ILE A 79 -14.87 -9.97 9.36
C ILE A 79 -13.57 -9.72 10.11
N VAL A 80 -13.66 -8.89 11.14
CA VAL A 80 -12.54 -8.53 12.01
C VAL A 80 -12.95 -8.80 13.45
N LEU A 81 -12.18 -9.65 14.12
CA LEU A 81 -12.40 -10.04 15.51
C LEU A 81 -11.46 -9.25 16.42
N TYR A 82 -12.01 -8.54 17.37
CA TYR A 82 -11.26 -7.77 18.36
C TYR A 82 -11.36 -8.45 19.73
N PHE A 83 -10.22 -8.71 20.35
CA PHE A 83 -10.11 -9.42 21.62
C PHE A 83 -9.48 -8.57 22.70
N ASN A 84 -9.79 -8.85 23.99
CA ASN A 84 -9.21 -8.14 25.13
C ASN A 84 -7.71 -8.37 25.28
N SER A 85 -7.23 -9.60 25.08
CA SER A 85 -5.86 -10.01 25.41
C SER A 85 -5.17 -10.82 24.31
N LEU A 86 -5.90 -11.15 23.27
CA LEU A 86 -5.42 -11.89 22.09
C LEU A 86 -5.22 -10.93 20.90
N PRO A 87 -4.43 -11.31 19.91
CA PRO A 87 -4.29 -10.54 18.68
C PRO A 87 -5.62 -10.32 17.97
N LYS A 88 -5.74 -9.22 17.23
CA LYS A 88 -6.81 -9.02 16.26
C LYS A 88 -6.75 -10.12 15.21
N VAL A 89 -7.90 -10.59 14.75
CA VAL A 89 -8.00 -11.56 13.64
C VAL A 89 -8.81 -10.96 12.51
N GLU A 90 -8.34 -11.11 11.30
CA GLU A 90 -9.08 -10.81 10.07
C GLU A 90 -9.39 -12.12 9.35
N ILE A 91 -10.65 -12.37 9.06
CA ILE A 91 -11.10 -13.53 8.26
C ILE A 91 -11.70 -12.98 6.98
N SER A 92 -11.09 -13.27 5.84
CA SER A 92 -11.57 -12.87 4.52
C SER A 92 -12.20 -14.04 3.79
N PHE A 93 -13.23 -13.75 3.02
CA PHE A 93 -14.07 -14.72 2.32
C PHE A 93 -13.94 -14.53 0.81
N ALA A 94 -13.82 -15.62 0.08
CA ALA A 94 -13.90 -15.67 -1.37
C ALA A 94 -14.53 -16.98 -1.82
N THR A 95 -15.07 -17.02 -3.03
CA THR A 95 -15.68 -18.23 -3.59
C THR A 95 -14.66 -19.13 -4.30
N SER A 96 -13.41 -18.67 -4.42
CA SER A 96 -12.32 -19.46 -5.01
C SER A 96 -10.95 -19.09 -4.46
N ILE A 97 -9.99 -20.01 -4.57
CA ILE A 97 -8.58 -19.76 -4.25
C ILE A 97 -7.99 -18.71 -5.19
N GLU A 98 -8.44 -18.68 -6.45
CA GLU A 98 -8.00 -17.70 -7.47
C GLU A 98 -8.32 -16.28 -7.06
N GLU A 99 -9.46 -16.03 -6.48
CA GLU A 99 -9.86 -14.72 -5.98
C GLU A 99 -8.95 -14.27 -4.84
N HIS A 100 -8.67 -15.12 -3.88
CA HIS A 100 -7.69 -14.84 -2.82
C HIS A 100 -6.29 -14.65 -3.40
N ALA A 101 -5.88 -15.48 -4.34
CA ALA A 101 -4.57 -15.40 -4.96
C ALA A 101 -4.33 -14.06 -5.65
N ARG A 102 -5.32 -13.51 -6.36
CA ARG A 102 -5.21 -12.17 -6.97
C ARG A 102 -4.95 -11.08 -5.93
N ASN A 103 -5.52 -11.23 -4.74
CA ASN A 103 -5.45 -10.21 -3.70
C ASN A 103 -4.21 -10.33 -2.82
N TYR A 104 -3.69 -11.55 -2.57
CA TYR A 104 -2.71 -11.80 -1.52
C TYR A 104 -1.44 -12.53 -1.98
N LEU A 105 -1.40 -13.00 -3.23
CA LEU A 105 -0.28 -13.80 -3.70
C LEU A 105 1.01 -13.00 -3.75
N GLY A 106 2.08 -13.60 -3.29
CA GLY A 106 3.45 -13.06 -3.36
C GLY A 106 3.81 -12.04 -2.31
N SER A 107 2.86 -11.24 -1.80
CA SER A 107 3.13 -10.27 -0.75
C SER A 107 2.67 -10.73 0.62
N GLU A 108 1.58 -11.46 0.69
CA GLU A 108 0.94 -11.85 1.94
C GLU A 108 0.85 -13.36 2.13
N ILE A 109 0.75 -14.13 1.05
CA ILE A 109 0.87 -15.59 1.09
C ILE A 109 2.34 -15.96 0.91
N SER A 110 2.91 -16.66 1.88
CA SER A 110 4.27 -17.18 1.78
C SER A 110 4.29 -18.45 0.94
N LEU A 111 4.71 -18.35 -0.30
CA LEU A 111 4.86 -19.52 -1.17
C LEU A 111 5.94 -20.49 -0.68
N GLU A 112 6.94 -20.01 0.07
CA GLU A 112 7.99 -20.85 0.68
C GLU A 112 7.47 -21.73 1.83
N ASN A 113 6.35 -21.32 2.46
CA ASN A 113 5.77 -22.00 3.60
C ASN A 113 4.28 -22.33 3.39
N ILE A 114 3.86 -22.45 2.14
CA ILE A 114 2.43 -22.57 1.80
C ILE A 114 1.77 -23.77 2.49
N GLU A 115 2.46 -24.90 2.52
CA GLU A 115 1.94 -26.11 3.15
C GLU A 115 1.62 -25.92 4.63
N SER A 116 2.51 -25.22 5.36
CA SER A 116 2.30 -24.91 6.77
C SER A 116 1.31 -23.74 6.99
N SER A 117 0.92 -23.04 5.94
CA SER A 117 -0.07 -21.98 5.99
C SER A 117 -1.49 -22.48 5.78
N ILE A 118 -1.69 -23.65 5.18
CA ILE A 118 -3.00 -24.25 5.00
C ILE A 118 -3.48 -24.80 6.35
N LEU A 119 -4.54 -24.23 6.90
CA LEU A 119 -5.16 -24.68 8.14
C LEU A 119 -5.95 -25.98 7.93
N PHE A 120 -6.74 -26.02 6.88
CA PHE A 120 -7.42 -27.22 6.37
C PHE A 120 -7.82 -27.01 4.91
N ASP A 121 -8.06 -28.13 4.22
CA ASP A 121 -8.53 -28.16 2.83
C ASP A 121 -9.40 -29.39 2.59
N HIS A 122 -10.71 -29.20 2.58
CA HIS A 122 -11.68 -30.28 2.30
C HIS A 122 -11.73 -30.66 0.83
N THR A 123 -11.20 -29.80 -0.07
CA THR A 123 -11.17 -30.05 -1.52
C THR A 123 -9.96 -30.86 -1.95
N GLY A 124 -8.87 -30.83 -1.17
CA GLY A 124 -7.59 -31.44 -1.50
C GLY A 124 -6.81 -30.72 -2.61
N ASN A 125 -7.26 -29.55 -3.07
CA ASN A 125 -6.74 -28.85 -4.25
C ASN A 125 -5.85 -27.63 -3.92
N ALA A 126 -5.93 -27.11 -2.70
CA ALA A 126 -5.29 -25.85 -2.35
C ALA A 126 -3.77 -25.88 -2.55
N LEU A 127 -3.11 -26.91 -2.04
CA LEU A 127 -1.65 -27.03 -2.18
C LEU A 127 -1.22 -27.14 -3.66
N HIS A 128 -1.92 -27.93 -4.43
CA HIS A 128 -1.65 -28.08 -5.87
C HIS A 128 -1.81 -26.76 -6.62
N TYR A 129 -2.88 -26.04 -6.34
CA TYR A 129 -3.13 -24.72 -6.93
C TYR A 129 -2.00 -23.72 -6.60
N PHE A 130 -1.58 -23.64 -5.34
CA PHE A 130 -0.50 -22.75 -4.94
C PHE A 130 0.86 -23.14 -5.56
N GLN A 131 1.13 -24.42 -5.71
CA GLN A 131 2.32 -24.91 -6.40
C GLN A 131 2.34 -24.56 -7.89
N GLN A 132 1.19 -24.66 -8.57
CA GLN A 132 1.06 -24.23 -9.97
C GLN A 132 1.37 -22.73 -10.14
N ILE A 133 0.87 -21.89 -9.26
CA ILE A 133 1.14 -20.46 -9.31
C ILE A 133 2.63 -20.15 -9.06
N THR A 134 3.25 -20.85 -8.12
CA THR A 134 4.68 -20.67 -7.81
C THR A 134 5.56 -20.97 -9.01
N ASN A 135 5.18 -21.95 -9.82
CA ASN A 135 5.91 -22.33 -11.01
C ASN A 135 5.67 -21.38 -12.21
N ASN A 136 4.55 -20.68 -12.21
CA ASN A 136 4.24 -19.66 -13.22
C ASN A 136 4.79 -18.31 -12.78
N LYS A 137 6.09 -18.05 -13.02
CA LYS A 137 6.67 -16.71 -12.87
C LYS A 137 5.97 -15.78 -13.85
N MET A 138 5.03 -14.97 -13.34
CA MET A 138 4.36 -14.00 -14.18
C MET A 138 5.29 -12.82 -14.43
N ALA A 139 5.77 -12.71 -15.66
CA ALA A 139 6.46 -11.50 -16.12
C ALA A 139 5.47 -10.33 -16.09
N ILE A 140 5.89 -9.19 -15.54
CA ILE A 140 5.11 -7.97 -15.62
C ILE A 140 5.02 -7.57 -17.09
N LYS A 141 3.80 -7.40 -17.57
CA LYS A 141 3.55 -6.99 -18.95
C LYS A 141 4.07 -5.57 -19.17
N PRO A 142 4.59 -5.25 -20.35
CA PRO A 142 5.02 -3.88 -20.67
C PRO A 142 3.95 -2.83 -20.39
N GLU A 143 2.68 -3.14 -20.70
CA GLU A 143 1.56 -2.25 -20.46
C GLU A 143 1.35 -1.93 -18.97
N GLU A 144 1.65 -2.85 -18.08
CA GLU A 144 1.53 -2.62 -16.64
C GLU A 144 2.56 -1.60 -16.13
N LYS A 145 3.76 -1.59 -16.71
CA LYS A 145 4.79 -0.60 -16.38
C LYS A 145 4.38 0.79 -16.86
N GLU A 146 3.90 0.89 -18.08
CA GLU A 146 3.43 2.15 -18.66
C GLU A 146 2.25 2.69 -17.88
N ASN A 147 1.27 1.86 -17.53
CA ASN A 147 0.14 2.24 -16.71
C ASN A 147 0.55 2.76 -15.32
N LEU A 148 1.59 2.19 -14.71
CA LEU A 148 2.11 2.71 -13.43
C LEU A 148 2.80 4.07 -13.60
N ILE A 149 3.54 4.26 -14.69
CA ILE A 149 4.17 5.56 -14.99
C ILE A 149 3.09 6.63 -15.20
N ASP A 150 2.10 6.35 -16.04
CA ASP A 150 0.99 7.27 -16.31
C ASP A 150 0.19 7.57 -15.05
N LYS A 151 -0.05 6.56 -14.22
CA LYS A 151 -0.67 6.75 -12.90
C LYS A 151 0.15 7.67 -12.01
N PHE A 152 1.48 7.51 -11.94
CA PHE A 152 2.32 8.43 -11.19
C PHE A 152 2.18 9.86 -11.69
N LEU A 153 2.25 10.07 -13.01
CA LEU A 153 2.16 11.40 -13.60
C LEU A 153 0.81 12.07 -13.31
N TYR A 154 -0.28 11.31 -13.39
CA TYR A 154 -1.62 11.79 -13.05
C TYR A 154 -1.72 12.22 -11.58
N GLU A 155 -1.26 11.36 -10.66
CA GLU A 155 -1.33 11.63 -9.21
C GLU A 155 -0.39 12.78 -8.81
N PHE A 156 0.77 12.89 -9.46
CA PHE A 156 1.70 14.00 -9.23
C PHE A 156 1.14 15.34 -9.72
N GLU A 157 0.48 15.38 -10.88
CA GLU A 157 -0.23 16.58 -11.36
C GLU A 157 -1.38 16.96 -10.42
N SER A 158 -2.17 15.98 -9.97
CA SER A 158 -3.26 16.19 -9.02
C SER A 158 -2.76 16.73 -7.69
N CYS A 159 -1.65 16.21 -7.18
CA CYS A 159 -0.94 16.72 -6.01
C CYS A 159 -0.52 18.19 -6.19
N SER A 160 0.11 18.52 -7.31
CA SER A 160 0.53 19.87 -7.65
C SER A 160 -0.67 20.82 -7.79
N ASN A 161 -1.77 20.36 -8.36
CA ASN A 161 -2.99 21.13 -8.48
C ASN A 161 -3.61 21.45 -7.10
N ALA A 162 -3.65 20.48 -6.20
CA ALA A 162 -4.09 20.70 -4.82
C ALA A 162 -3.19 21.70 -4.08
N HIS A 163 -1.86 21.59 -4.26
CA HIS A 163 -0.90 22.54 -3.70
C HIS A 163 -1.17 23.98 -4.16
N ARG A 164 -1.40 24.20 -5.47
CA ARG A 164 -1.72 25.53 -6.03
C ARG A 164 -3.00 26.14 -5.44
N ARG A 165 -3.97 25.31 -5.05
CA ARG A 165 -5.21 25.75 -4.37
C ARG A 165 -5.07 25.88 -2.86
N SER A 166 -3.89 25.64 -2.31
CA SER A 166 -3.64 25.57 -0.85
C SER A 166 -4.53 24.55 -0.13
N ASP A 167 -4.92 23.49 -0.84
CA ASP A 167 -5.70 22.38 -0.30
C ASP A 167 -4.76 21.31 0.27
N GLY A 168 -4.39 21.47 1.54
CA GLY A 168 -3.46 20.57 2.21
C GLY A 168 -3.96 19.12 2.30
N TYR A 169 -5.26 18.90 2.46
CA TYR A 169 -5.83 17.55 2.53
C TYR A 169 -5.69 16.81 1.20
N GLN A 170 -6.11 17.42 0.08
CA GLN A 170 -5.98 16.81 -1.24
C GLN A 170 -4.52 16.67 -1.65
N PHE A 171 -3.65 17.64 -1.28
CA PHE A 171 -2.21 17.53 -1.51
C PHE A 171 -1.67 16.22 -0.94
N TYR A 172 -1.95 15.94 0.31
CA TYR A 172 -1.51 14.71 0.96
C TYR A 172 -2.08 13.45 0.37
N PHE A 173 -3.36 13.45 0.05
CA PHE A 173 -4.02 12.30 -0.53
C PHE A 173 -3.31 11.88 -1.82
N PHE A 174 -3.15 12.80 -2.77
CA PHE A 174 -2.50 12.52 -4.06
C PHE A 174 -1.00 12.29 -3.92
N TYR A 175 -0.31 13.00 -3.03
CA TYR A 175 1.10 12.78 -2.76
C TYR A 175 1.40 11.37 -2.29
N ASN A 176 0.61 10.85 -1.36
CA ASN A 176 0.77 9.48 -0.87
C ASN A 176 0.51 8.43 -1.95
N ILE A 177 -0.46 8.66 -2.85
CA ILE A 177 -0.70 7.75 -3.97
C ILE A 177 0.49 7.79 -4.95
N ALA A 178 0.97 8.97 -5.31
CA ALA A 178 2.14 9.10 -6.18
C ALA A 178 3.39 8.45 -5.57
N LEU A 179 3.64 8.65 -4.27
CA LEU A 179 4.72 7.99 -3.55
C LEU A 179 4.58 6.47 -3.61
N HIS A 180 3.40 5.94 -3.36
CA HIS A 180 3.13 4.50 -3.42
C HIS A 180 3.45 3.93 -4.81
N VAL A 181 3.03 4.61 -5.87
CA VAL A 181 3.32 4.20 -7.25
C VAL A 181 4.82 4.26 -7.56
N ALA A 182 5.52 5.30 -7.09
CA ALA A 182 6.98 5.41 -7.26
C ALA A 182 7.73 4.25 -6.57
N ILE A 183 7.27 3.82 -5.40
CA ILE A 183 7.82 2.64 -4.71
C ILE A 183 7.54 1.36 -5.49
N GLN A 184 6.35 1.20 -6.07
CA GLN A 184 6.04 0.05 -6.95
C GLN A 184 6.99 0.01 -8.15
N LEU A 185 7.22 1.14 -8.81
CA LEU A 185 8.15 1.24 -9.93
C LEU A 185 9.59 0.93 -9.51
N ASN A 186 10.02 1.38 -8.33
CA ASN A 186 11.34 1.05 -7.80
C ASN A 186 11.48 -0.46 -7.55
N HIS A 187 10.44 -1.09 -7.02
CA HIS A 187 10.38 -2.54 -6.83
C HIS A 187 10.51 -3.27 -8.17
N LEU A 188 9.81 -2.83 -9.21
CA LEU A 188 9.91 -3.39 -10.55
C LEU A 188 11.33 -3.25 -11.15
N ALA A 189 11.96 -2.10 -10.93
CA ALA A 189 13.33 -1.83 -11.41
C ALA A 189 14.37 -2.78 -10.80
N LYS A 190 14.10 -3.32 -9.63
CA LYS A 190 14.96 -4.33 -8.97
C LYS A 190 14.72 -5.76 -9.47
N GLY A 191 13.85 -5.95 -10.46
CA GLY A 191 13.56 -7.24 -11.08
C GLY A 191 12.71 -8.17 -10.21
N GLU A 192 12.13 -7.68 -9.14
CA GLU A 192 11.23 -8.47 -8.30
C GLU A 192 9.84 -8.54 -8.93
N ILE A 193 9.48 -9.71 -9.41
CA ILE A 193 8.15 -10.02 -9.93
C ILE A 193 7.34 -10.52 -8.74
N LYS A 194 6.48 -9.66 -8.19
CA LYS A 194 5.55 -10.07 -7.12
C LYS A 194 4.18 -9.52 -7.44
N PHE A 195 3.21 -10.41 -7.33
CA PHE A 195 1.83 -10.06 -7.22
C PHE A 195 1.64 -9.18 -6.02
N ASN A 196 0.94 -8.47 -5.60
CA ASN A 196 0.73 -7.70 -4.38
C ASN A 196 2.01 -7.18 -3.72
N PHE A 197 2.27 -5.97 -4.04
CA PHE A 197 3.35 -5.19 -3.49
C PHE A 197 3.00 -4.68 -2.09
N LEU A 198 3.75 -5.14 -1.08
CA LEU A 198 3.71 -4.60 0.27
C LEU A 198 4.88 -3.65 0.49
N PRO A 199 4.65 -2.32 0.44
CA PRO A 199 5.72 -1.32 0.61
C PRO A 199 6.56 -1.56 1.85
N LYS A 200 5.92 -1.92 2.98
CA LYS A 200 6.59 -2.20 4.25
C LYS A 200 7.68 -3.26 4.12
N ASN A 201 7.37 -4.38 3.47
CA ASN A 201 8.31 -5.48 3.32
C ASN A 201 9.42 -5.14 2.32
N PHE A 202 9.07 -4.49 1.22
CA PHE A 202 10.02 -4.04 0.22
C PHE A 202 11.03 -3.06 0.84
N ILE A 203 10.56 -2.04 1.55
CA ILE A 203 11.42 -1.04 2.18
C ILE A 203 12.35 -1.69 3.21
N ALA A 204 11.82 -2.61 4.04
CA ALA A 204 12.60 -3.22 5.10
C ALA A 204 13.63 -4.26 4.61
N ASN A 205 13.30 -5.01 3.55
CA ASN A 205 14.05 -6.20 3.18
C ASN A 205 14.82 -6.08 1.85
N THR A 206 14.44 -5.14 0.98
CA THR A 206 15.01 -5.03 -0.37
C THR A 206 15.83 -3.75 -0.56
N LEU A 207 15.43 -2.65 0.09
CA LEU A 207 16.18 -1.40 0.00
C LEU A 207 17.45 -1.43 0.85
N THR A 208 18.57 -0.95 0.29
CA THR A 208 19.78 -0.66 1.07
C THR A 208 19.50 0.41 2.13
N LYS A 209 20.41 0.58 3.08
CA LYS A 209 20.23 1.60 4.12
C LYS A 209 20.17 3.01 3.52
N GLU A 210 21.00 3.30 2.52
CA GLU A 210 21.02 4.59 1.81
C GLU A 210 19.70 4.83 1.08
N GLU A 211 19.15 3.80 0.41
CA GLU A 211 17.84 3.89 -0.25
C GLU A 211 16.70 4.08 0.74
N GLN A 212 16.76 3.45 1.91
CA GLN A 212 15.81 3.66 2.99
C GLN A 212 15.85 5.11 3.49
N ASP A 213 17.03 5.67 3.67
CA ASP A 213 17.20 7.05 4.13
C ASP A 213 16.62 8.04 3.10
N ILE A 214 16.90 7.84 1.80
CA ILE A 214 16.27 8.61 0.71
C ILE A 214 14.74 8.46 0.77
N PHE A 215 14.23 7.25 0.94
CA PHE A 215 12.79 7.02 1.05
C PHE A 215 12.17 7.76 2.24
N TYR A 216 12.82 7.74 3.42
CA TYR A 216 12.32 8.46 4.58
C TYR A 216 12.34 9.98 4.39
N GLU A 217 13.30 10.50 3.64
CA GLU A 217 13.31 11.90 3.25
C GLU A 217 12.18 12.26 2.29
N VAL A 218 11.87 11.38 1.32
CA VAL A 218 10.75 11.56 0.38
C VAL A 218 9.41 11.49 1.11
N LYS A 219 9.28 10.59 2.09
CA LYS A 219 8.08 10.47 2.93
C LYS A 219 7.77 11.79 3.66
N GLY A 220 8.78 12.50 4.11
CA GLY A 220 8.81 13.91 4.49
C GLY A 220 7.71 14.47 5.38
N SER A 221 7.79 15.78 5.53
CA SER A 221 6.82 16.58 6.28
C SER A 221 5.54 16.81 5.48
N LEU A 222 4.42 16.69 6.17
CA LEU A 222 3.10 17.01 5.62
C LEU A 222 2.78 18.53 5.70
N PHE A 223 3.76 19.35 6.00
CA PHE A 223 3.57 20.79 6.11
C PHE A 223 3.53 21.45 4.74
N LEU A 224 2.41 22.03 4.36
CA LEU A 224 2.16 22.56 3.02
C LEU A 224 3.24 23.56 2.52
N PRO A 225 3.81 24.44 3.34
CA PRO A 225 4.93 25.30 2.93
C PRO A 225 6.17 24.54 2.44
N GLU A 226 6.36 23.29 2.84
CA GLU A 226 7.46 22.45 2.38
C GLU A 226 7.10 21.57 1.16
N ALA A 227 5.88 21.69 0.67
CA ALA A 227 5.34 20.85 -0.40
C ALA A 227 6.23 20.83 -1.66
N ASN A 228 6.80 21.97 -2.06
CA ASN A 228 7.70 22.05 -3.22
C ASN A 228 8.96 21.21 -3.03
N LYS A 229 9.60 21.31 -1.85
CA LYS A 229 10.76 20.49 -1.51
C LYS A 229 10.43 19.00 -1.54
N GLN A 230 9.28 18.62 -0.97
CA GLN A 230 8.84 17.23 -0.95
C GLN A 230 8.53 16.72 -2.36
N LYS A 231 7.86 17.50 -3.19
CA LYS A 231 7.60 17.14 -4.59
C LYS A 231 8.90 16.94 -5.38
N ARG A 232 9.94 17.77 -5.16
CA ARG A 232 11.23 17.59 -5.81
C ARG A 232 11.88 16.27 -5.43
N LYS A 233 11.96 15.96 -4.14
CA LYS A 233 12.48 14.66 -3.66
C LYS A 233 11.71 13.47 -4.21
N LEU A 234 10.37 13.59 -4.32
CA LEU A 234 9.53 12.54 -4.91
C LEU A 234 9.85 12.36 -6.40
N LEU A 235 10.06 13.43 -7.16
CA LEU A 235 10.47 13.35 -8.56
C LEU A 235 11.84 12.69 -8.72
N ASP A 236 12.83 13.05 -7.92
CA ASP A 236 14.15 12.45 -7.97
C ASP A 236 14.10 10.94 -7.66
N PHE A 237 13.34 10.55 -6.66
CA PHE A 237 13.09 9.15 -6.34
C PHE A 237 12.40 8.42 -7.50
N PHE A 238 11.37 9.02 -8.10
CA PHE A 238 10.65 8.45 -9.24
C PHE A 238 11.56 8.28 -10.46
N TYR A 239 12.35 9.30 -10.84
CA TYR A 239 13.28 9.19 -11.98
C TYR A 239 14.31 8.08 -11.77
N ASN A 240 14.85 7.97 -10.56
CA ASN A 240 15.76 6.89 -10.22
C ASN A 240 15.08 5.50 -10.31
N SER A 241 13.80 5.43 -10.02
CA SER A 241 13.03 4.17 -10.10
C SER A 241 12.76 3.75 -11.53
N ILE A 242 12.52 4.69 -12.46
CA ILE A 242 12.14 4.34 -13.84
C ILE A 242 13.29 4.28 -14.84
N LYS A 243 14.46 4.84 -14.53
CA LYS A 243 15.59 4.97 -15.48
C LYS A 243 16.07 3.66 -16.10
N THR A 244 15.84 2.52 -15.43
CA THR A 244 16.17 1.18 -15.93
C THR A 244 14.99 0.46 -16.57
N LEU A 245 13.79 1.02 -16.46
CA LEU A 245 12.55 0.43 -16.98
C LEU A 245 12.17 0.90 -18.37
N ILE A 246 12.66 2.08 -18.77
CA ILE A 246 12.27 2.76 -20.02
C ILE A 246 13.50 3.25 -20.79
N SER A 247 13.31 3.66 -22.06
CA SER A 247 14.37 4.27 -22.86
C SER A 247 14.77 5.64 -22.32
N GLN A 248 16.01 6.07 -22.63
CA GLN A 248 16.50 7.39 -22.24
C GLN A 248 15.65 8.51 -22.85
N GLU A 249 15.21 8.35 -24.10
CA GLU A 249 14.32 9.30 -24.77
C GLU A 249 13.01 9.49 -24.01
N LYS A 250 12.36 8.38 -23.61
CA LYS A 250 11.12 8.42 -22.83
C LYS A 250 11.34 9.02 -21.44
N LEU A 251 12.47 8.75 -20.82
CA LEU A 251 12.85 9.35 -19.53
C LEU A 251 12.94 10.88 -19.64
N GLU A 252 13.57 11.41 -20.68
CA GLU A 252 13.70 12.86 -20.89
C GLU A 252 12.34 13.52 -21.21
N GLU A 253 11.47 12.85 -21.97
CA GLU A 253 10.10 13.30 -22.19
C GLU A 253 9.35 13.46 -20.86
N ILE A 254 9.40 12.43 -20.01
CA ILE A 254 8.76 12.41 -18.69
C ILE A 254 9.33 13.50 -17.78
N LYS A 255 10.65 13.65 -17.73
CA LYS A 255 11.29 14.73 -16.95
C LYS A 255 10.81 16.11 -17.41
N THR A 256 10.76 16.33 -18.72
CA THR A 256 10.28 17.59 -19.30
C THR A 256 8.84 17.89 -18.86
N PHE A 257 7.96 16.89 -18.89
CA PHE A 257 6.58 17.03 -18.44
C PHE A 257 6.49 17.32 -16.93
N CYS A 258 7.22 16.58 -16.10
CA CYS A 258 7.23 16.81 -14.65
C CYS A 258 7.78 18.19 -14.29
N GLU A 259 8.85 18.64 -14.96
CA GLU A 259 9.40 19.99 -14.77
C GLU A 259 8.40 21.08 -15.19
N TRP A 260 7.64 20.85 -16.24
CA TRP A 260 6.57 21.76 -16.64
C TRP A 260 5.47 21.84 -15.56
N ILE A 261 5.03 20.71 -14.98
CA ILE A 261 4.10 20.70 -13.84
C ILE A 261 4.71 21.49 -12.68
N TYR A 262 5.95 21.18 -12.29
CA TYR A 262 6.63 21.78 -11.15
C TYR A 262 6.79 23.30 -11.29
N LYS A 263 7.17 23.79 -12.49
CA LYS A 263 7.31 25.23 -12.77
C LYS A 263 5.98 25.99 -12.69
N ARG A 264 4.87 25.36 -13.06
CA ARG A 264 3.54 25.98 -12.92
C ARG A 264 3.21 26.33 -11.48
N ASP A 265 3.70 25.55 -10.53
CA ASP A 265 3.43 25.80 -9.11
C ASP A 265 4.04 27.11 -8.61
N PHE A 266 5.20 27.50 -9.15
CA PHE A 266 5.84 28.78 -8.82
C PHE A 266 5.11 29.98 -9.44
N ILE A 267 4.65 29.85 -10.68
CA ILE A 267 3.97 30.94 -11.39
C ILE A 267 2.65 31.30 -10.71
N TRP A 268 1.90 30.35 -10.21
CA TRP A 268 0.62 30.59 -9.54
C TRP A 268 0.80 31.20 -8.15
N ASN A 269 1.76 30.77 -7.36
CA ASN A 269 2.07 31.35 -6.06
C ASN A 269 2.37 32.86 -6.15
N PHE A 270 2.98 33.35 -7.23
CA PHE A 270 3.24 34.76 -7.44
C PHE A 270 1.99 35.56 -7.84
N ARG A 271 1.05 34.97 -8.58
CA ARG A 271 -0.18 35.68 -9.00
C ARG A 271 -1.19 35.89 -7.87
N ASP A 272 -1.30 34.95 -6.95
CA ASP A 272 -2.22 35.06 -5.82
C ASP A 272 -1.70 35.99 -4.71
N ILE A 273 -0.40 36.03 -4.49
CA ILE A 273 0.22 37.03 -3.59
C ILE A 273 -0.07 38.45 -4.10
N GLY A 274 -0.08 38.67 -5.42
CA GLY A 274 -0.42 39.96 -6.02
C GLY A 274 -1.89 40.37 -5.82
N LYS A 275 -2.82 39.44 -5.80
CA LYS A 275 -4.27 39.72 -5.61
C LYS A 275 -4.66 39.93 -4.15
N HIS A 276 -3.99 39.27 -3.21
CA HIS A 276 -4.24 39.48 -1.78
C HIS A 276 -3.57 40.74 -1.22
N ASN A 277 -2.44 41.16 -1.79
CA ASN A 277 -1.76 42.39 -1.37
C ASN A 277 -2.51 43.70 -1.71
N SER A 278 -3.53 43.66 -2.55
CA SER A 278 -4.40 44.82 -2.76
C SER A 278 -5.35 45.11 -1.58
N LYS A 279 -5.47 44.19 -0.61
CA LYS A 279 -6.30 44.33 0.61
C LYS A 279 -5.50 44.50 1.92
N ILE A 280 -4.19 44.32 1.87
CA ILE A 280 -3.33 44.50 3.06
C ILE A 280 -2.34 45.63 2.81
N LYS A 281 -2.75 46.85 3.18
CA LYS A 281 -1.93 48.08 3.11
C LYS A 281 -1.00 48.25 4.32
N GLU A 282 -0.58 47.17 4.99
CA GLU A 282 0.43 47.25 6.05
C GLU A 282 1.20 45.93 6.11
N GLY A 283 2.49 45.90 5.67
CA GLY A 283 3.33 44.74 5.84
C GLY A 283 4.59 44.70 4.99
N LEU A 284 5.49 45.66 5.19
CA LEU A 284 6.79 45.71 4.53
C LEU A 284 7.77 44.59 4.97
N ILE A 285 7.35 43.69 5.83
CA ILE A 285 8.22 42.66 6.43
C ILE A 285 8.31 41.38 5.59
N PHE A 286 7.32 41.12 4.74
CA PHE A 286 7.32 39.88 3.91
C PHE A 286 8.14 39.95 2.62
N ARG A 287 8.53 41.16 2.16
CA ARG A 287 9.35 41.31 0.93
C ARG A 287 10.82 40.92 1.09
N THR A 288 11.35 40.99 2.28
CA THR A 288 12.82 40.75 2.50
C THR A 288 13.11 39.24 2.69
N ALA A 289 12.21 38.50 3.27
CA ALA A 289 12.41 37.04 3.48
C ALA A 289 12.34 36.22 2.18
N THR A 290 11.49 36.63 1.22
CA THR A 290 11.29 35.89 -0.03
C THR A 290 12.41 36.14 -1.05
N MET A 291 13.05 37.31 -1.03
CA MET A 291 14.18 37.60 -1.93
C MET A 291 15.49 36.91 -1.53
N THR A 292 15.69 36.64 -0.25
CA THR A 292 16.94 36.02 0.24
C THR A 292 16.96 34.50 -0.04
N LEU A 293 15.81 33.87 -0.23
CA LEU A 293 15.72 32.45 -0.59
C LEU A 293 16.03 32.16 -2.07
N PHE A 294 15.86 33.14 -2.95
CA PHE A 294 16.08 32.99 -4.40
C PHE A 294 17.52 33.31 -4.87
N GLN A 295 18.36 33.93 -4.03
CA GLN A 295 19.75 34.22 -4.41
C GLN A 295 20.71 33.06 -4.14
N ASN A 296 20.27 31.99 -3.44
CA ASN A 296 21.14 30.86 -3.12
C ASN A 296 20.82 29.55 -3.91
N GLU A 297 19.92 29.60 -4.87
CA GLU A 297 19.59 28.43 -5.72
C GLU A 297 19.93 28.63 -7.20
N THR A 298 20.98 29.39 -7.49
CA THR A 298 21.65 29.32 -8.81
C THR A 298 22.88 28.46 -8.65
N PHE A 299 22.67 27.13 -8.78
CA PHE A 299 23.60 26.19 -9.45
C PHE A 299 22.94 24.78 -9.39
#